data_2503d0b1a54a68bf9bdc4d19cf7316a0
#
_entry.id   2503d0b1a54a68bf9bdc4d19cf7316a0
#
_cell.length_a   1.000
_cell.length_b   1.000
_cell.length_c   1.000
_cell.angle_alpha   90.00
_cell.angle_beta   90.00
_cell.angle_gamma   90.00
#
_symmetry.space_group_name_H-M   'P 1'
#
loop_
_entity.id
_entity.type
_entity.pdbx_description
1 polymer ?
#
loop_
_entity_poly.entity_id
_entity_poly.type
_entity_poly.pdbx_seq_one_letter_code
_entity_poly.pdbx_strand_id
1 'polypeptide(L)'
;MIAWRAGLDLNPLDVRRDDDVRWLSCLVWPGEGDREQRLAAAIAAARRDPPVVHRGDLLTDLPALAARAPAGATLVVYHSAALAYVAPGQRQRFADTVRGVADVWLSNEGPGVVPGLAVPDCEDDPFVLARDGHTPLALADGHGTWLRWLSEA
;
A
#
# COMPACT_ATOMS: atom_id res chain seq x y z
N MET A 1 8.87 14.45 10.32
CA MET A 1 9.50 14.83 9.02
C MET A 1 9.81 13.53 8.27
N ILE A 2 9.45 13.41 6.99
CA ILE A 2 9.83 12.26 6.15
C ILE A 2 11.27 12.51 5.66
N ALA A 3 12.20 11.65 6.07
CA ALA A 3 13.61 11.76 5.70
C ALA A 3 13.92 11.10 4.35
N TRP A 4 13.15 10.08 3.97
CA TRP A 4 13.33 9.31 2.75
C TRP A 4 12.03 8.58 2.39
N ARG A 5 11.80 8.36 1.11
CA ARG A 5 10.70 7.53 0.60
C ARG A 5 11.10 6.86 -0.71
N ALA A 6 10.68 5.64 -0.89
CA ALA A 6 10.80 4.89 -2.13
C ALA A 6 9.69 3.86 -2.24
N GLY A 7 9.43 3.36 -3.43
CA GLY A 7 8.47 2.30 -3.69
C GLY A 7 9.05 1.18 -4.54
N LEU A 8 8.40 0.02 -4.48
CA LEU A 8 8.60 -1.12 -5.38
C LEU A 8 7.31 -1.37 -6.15
N ASP A 9 7.43 -1.62 -7.44
CA ASP A 9 6.34 -2.03 -8.31
C ASP A 9 6.89 -2.89 -9.45
N LEU A 10 6.16 -3.94 -9.85
CA LEU A 10 6.55 -4.79 -10.98
C LEU A 10 6.55 -4.02 -12.31
N ASN A 11 5.70 -3.01 -12.42
CA ASN A 11 5.59 -2.15 -13.59
C ASN A 11 5.32 -0.68 -13.20
N PRO A 12 6.32 0.00 -12.62
CA PRO A 12 6.14 1.35 -12.09
C PRO A 12 5.71 2.34 -13.18
N LEU A 13 4.65 3.10 -12.88
CA LEU A 13 4.16 4.17 -13.73
C LEU A 13 4.79 5.51 -13.33
N ASP A 14 5.11 6.34 -14.32
CA ASP A 14 5.69 7.65 -14.10
C ASP A 14 4.65 8.75 -14.40
N VAL A 15 4.24 9.48 -13.38
CA VAL A 15 3.26 10.58 -13.52
C VAL A 15 3.71 11.72 -14.43
N ARG A 16 5.00 11.78 -14.82
CA ARG A 16 5.54 12.73 -15.79
C ARG A 16 5.27 12.31 -17.23
N ARG A 17 4.91 11.06 -17.46
CA ARG A 17 4.58 10.50 -18.78
C ARG A 17 3.07 10.53 -19.00
N ASP A 18 2.64 11.22 -20.04
CA ASP A 18 1.19 11.36 -20.31
C ASP A 18 0.51 10.02 -20.65
N ASP A 19 1.25 9.06 -21.22
CA ASP A 19 0.72 7.72 -21.49
C ASP A 19 0.43 6.94 -20.21
N ASP A 20 1.31 7.03 -19.20
CA ASP A 20 1.12 6.38 -17.90
C ASP A 20 -0.04 7.04 -17.14
N VAL A 21 -0.16 8.37 -17.21
CA VAL A 21 -1.29 9.11 -16.63
C VAL A 21 -2.60 8.72 -17.29
N ARG A 22 -2.60 8.61 -18.62
CA ARG A 22 -3.78 8.18 -19.39
C ARG A 22 -4.20 6.78 -18.99
N TRP A 23 -3.24 5.86 -18.84
CA TRP A 23 -3.49 4.52 -18.36
C TRP A 23 -4.14 4.51 -16.95
N LEU A 24 -3.59 5.25 -15.99
CA LEU A 24 -4.17 5.39 -14.64
C LEU A 24 -5.61 5.91 -14.70
N SER A 25 -5.88 6.91 -15.56
CA SER A 25 -7.22 7.48 -15.71
C SER A 25 -8.23 6.48 -16.30
N CYS A 26 -7.78 5.60 -17.20
CA CYS A 26 -8.64 4.55 -17.78
C CYS A 26 -9.05 3.47 -16.75
N LEU A 27 -8.38 3.36 -15.61
CA LEU A 27 -8.71 2.41 -14.54
C LEU A 27 -9.85 2.92 -13.63
N VAL A 28 -10.24 4.19 -13.75
CA VAL A 28 -11.41 4.73 -13.06
C VAL A 28 -12.65 4.43 -13.90
N TRP A 29 -13.65 3.81 -13.27
CA TRP A 29 -14.86 3.41 -13.97
C TRP A 29 -15.71 4.63 -14.36
N PRO A 30 -16.39 4.60 -15.50
CA PRO A 30 -17.30 5.67 -15.90
C PRO A 30 -18.38 5.91 -14.82
N GLY A 31 -18.59 7.18 -14.46
CA GLY A 31 -19.55 7.58 -13.44
C GLY A 31 -18.94 7.79 -12.03
N GLU A 32 -17.66 7.45 -11.81
CA GLU A 32 -16.96 7.66 -10.53
C GLU A 32 -16.24 9.03 -10.49
N GLY A 33 -16.98 10.13 -10.72
CA GLY A 33 -16.42 11.48 -10.82
C GLY A 33 -15.56 11.92 -9.63
N ASP A 34 -15.94 11.56 -8.41
CA ASP A 34 -15.14 11.88 -7.20
C ASP A 34 -13.80 11.15 -7.21
N ARG A 35 -13.77 9.91 -7.70
CA ARG A 35 -12.54 9.12 -7.80
C ARG A 35 -11.62 9.68 -8.89
N GLU A 36 -12.19 10.12 -10.01
CA GLU A 36 -11.46 10.79 -11.08
C GLU A 36 -10.82 12.09 -10.57
N GLN A 37 -11.57 12.92 -9.84
CA GLN A 37 -11.05 14.16 -9.25
C GLN A 37 -9.92 13.89 -8.23
N ARG A 38 -10.08 12.88 -7.36
CA ARG A 38 -9.02 12.47 -6.42
C ARG A 38 -7.77 12.01 -7.15
N LEU A 39 -7.91 11.21 -8.21
CA LEU A 39 -6.78 10.77 -9.03
C LEU A 39 -6.07 11.96 -9.69
N ALA A 40 -6.80 12.87 -10.29
CA ALA A 40 -6.22 14.07 -10.90
C ALA A 40 -5.45 14.93 -9.88
N ALA A 41 -6.00 15.13 -8.68
CA ALA A 41 -5.34 15.84 -7.59
C ALA A 41 -4.06 15.11 -7.10
N ALA A 42 -4.11 13.77 -6.98
CA ALA A 42 -2.97 12.95 -6.60
C ALA A 42 -1.84 13.01 -7.65
N ILE A 43 -2.17 12.93 -8.94
CA ILE A 43 -1.20 13.08 -10.04
C ILE A 43 -0.56 14.46 -10.00
N ALA A 44 -1.36 15.54 -9.82
CA ALA A 44 -0.83 16.89 -9.72
C ALA A 44 0.10 17.05 -8.50
N ALA A 45 -0.20 16.44 -7.38
CA ALA A 45 0.66 16.41 -6.20
C ALA A 45 1.96 15.63 -6.46
N ALA A 46 1.87 14.44 -7.03
CA ALA A 46 3.02 13.60 -7.34
C ALA A 46 3.95 14.24 -8.39
N ARG A 47 3.41 15.00 -9.36
CA ARG A 47 4.23 15.73 -10.34
C ARG A 47 5.10 16.83 -9.70
N ARG A 48 4.67 17.43 -8.58
CA ARG A 48 5.46 18.45 -7.86
C ARG A 48 6.65 17.85 -7.10
N ASP A 49 6.48 16.63 -6.59
CA ASP A 49 7.52 15.92 -5.86
C ASP A 49 7.39 14.41 -6.19
N PRO A 50 7.93 14.00 -7.36
CA PRO A 50 7.74 12.64 -7.86
C PRO A 50 8.36 11.60 -6.92
N PRO A 51 7.60 10.58 -6.48
CA PRO A 51 8.16 9.49 -5.70
C PRO A 51 9.12 8.67 -6.56
N VAL A 52 10.20 8.19 -5.96
CA VAL A 52 11.08 7.22 -6.61
C VAL A 52 10.46 5.84 -6.46
N VAL A 53 9.96 5.27 -7.56
CA VAL A 53 9.43 3.91 -7.60
C VAL A 53 10.38 3.04 -8.44
N HIS A 54 10.94 2.02 -7.82
CA HIS A 54 11.84 1.07 -8.46
C HIS A 54 11.04 -0.08 -9.07
N ARG A 55 11.45 -0.52 -10.25
CA ARG A 55 10.95 -1.78 -10.79
C ARG A 55 11.52 -2.92 -9.96
N GLY A 56 10.66 -3.75 -9.38
CA GLY A 56 11.08 -4.87 -8.54
C GLY A 56 9.89 -5.65 -7.98
N ASP A 57 10.21 -6.84 -7.48
CA ASP A 57 9.26 -7.74 -6.83
C ASP A 57 9.35 -7.56 -5.30
N LEU A 58 8.22 -7.33 -4.66
CA LEU A 58 8.14 -7.18 -3.20
C LEU A 58 8.64 -8.42 -2.44
N LEU A 59 8.60 -9.62 -3.05
CA LEU A 59 9.06 -10.86 -2.45
C LEU A 59 10.59 -11.01 -2.43
N THR A 60 11.30 -10.34 -3.34
CA THR A 60 12.75 -10.52 -3.52
C THR A 60 13.53 -9.25 -3.29
N ASP A 61 12.99 -8.09 -3.64
CA ASP A 61 13.75 -6.84 -3.72
C ASP A 61 13.52 -5.90 -2.51
N LEU A 62 12.48 -6.17 -1.69
CA LEU A 62 12.18 -5.37 -0.50
C LEU A 62 13.37 -5.22 0.46
N PRO A 63 14.14 -6.29 0.82
CA PRO A 63 15.26 -6.14 1.75
C PRO A 63 16.35 -5.21 1.21
N ALA A 64 16.67 -5.32 -0.08
CA ALA A 64 17.67 -4.48 -0.71
C ALA A 64 17.25 -3.00 -0.80
N LEU A 65 15.96 -2.75 -1.01
CA LEU A 65 15.43 -1.38 -0.98
C LEU A 65 15.40 -0.82 0.45
N ALA A 66 14.94 -1.61 1.42
CA ALA A 66 14.90 -1.23 2.83
C ALA A 66 16.28 -0.84 3.38
N ALA A 67 17.33 -1.57 3.00
CA ALA A 67 18.71 -1.29 3.37
C ALA A 67 19.23 0.08 2.90
N ARG A 68 18.52 0.78 2.00
CA ARG A 68 18.87 2.13 1.52
C ARG A 68 18.28 3.23 2.39
N ALA A 69 17.43 2.89 3.35
CA ALA A 69 16.86 3.87 4.27
C ALA A 69 17.96 4.51 5.12
N PRO A 70 17.87 5.82 5.44
CA PRO A 70 18.86 6.50 6.27
C PRO A 70 18.97 5.86 7.67
N ALA A 71 20.18 5.64 8.14
CA ALA A 71 20.43 5.14 9.50
C ALA A 71 19.81 6.08 10.55
N GLY A 72 19.16 5.49 11.55
CA GLY A 72 18.53 6.23 12.64
C GLY A 72 17.12 6.80 12.33
N ALA A 73 16.61 6.58 11.12
CA ALA A 73 15.21 6.85 10.82
C ALA A 73 14.34 5.62 11.10
N THR A 74 13.13 5.80 11.61
CA THR A 74 12.15 4.72 11.71
C THR A 74 11.69 4.32 10.30
N LEU A 75 11.93 3.08 9.93
CA LEU A 75 11.52 2.53 8.65
C LEU A 75 10.08 2.02 8.72
N VAL A 76 9.18 2.69 8.02
CA VAL A 76 7.80 2.24 7.85
C VAL A 76 7.65 1.63 6.46
N VAL A 77 7.27 0.36 6.40
CA VAL A 77 6.85 -0.29 5.15
C VAL A 77 5.32 -0.31 5.13
N TYR A 78 4.73 0.17 4.04
CA TYR A 78 3.27 0.11 3.90
C TYR A 78 2.85 -0.35 2.51
N HIS A 79 1.69 -0.98 2.44
CA HIS A 79 1.05 -1.35 1.18
C HIS A 79 -0.48 -1.33 1.33
N SER A 80 -1.16 -1.12 0.21
CA SER A 80 -2.61 -1.17 0.12
C SER A 80 -3.01 -1.86 -1.18
N ALA A 81 -3.91 -2.84 -1.10
CA ALA A 81 -4.37 -3.64 -2.25
C ALA A 81 -3.23 -4.23 -3.10
N ALA A 82 -2.09 -4.56 -2.51
CA ALA A 82 -0.92 -5.08 -3.21
C ALA A 82 -0.69 -6.57 -2.91
N LEU A 83 -0.82 -6.98 -1.66
CA LEU A 83 -0.58 -8.36 -1.26
C LEU A 83 -1.65 -9.32 -1.79
N ALA A 84 -2.83 -8.81 -2.12
CA ALA A 84 -3.88 -9.57 -2.79
C ALA A 84 -3.42 -10.20 -4.11
N TYR A 85 -2.50 -9.55 -4.83
CA TYR A 85 -1.95 -10.06 -6.10
C TYR A 85 -0.82 -11.08 -5.91
N VAL A 86 -0.34 -11.27 -4.70
CA VAL A 86 0.65 -12.29 -4.37
C VAL A 86 -0.06 -13.63 -4.15
N ALA A 87 0.48 -14.70 -4.73
CA ALA A 87 -0.06 -16.04 -4.55
C ALA A 87 -0.19 -16.39 -3.06
N PRO A 88 -1.33 -16.96 -2.60
CA PRO A 88 -1.58 -17.20 -1.18
C PRO A 88 -0.44 -17.91 -0.44
N GLY A 89 0.19 -18.90 -1.07
CA GLY A 89 1.32 -19.64 -0.49
C GLY A 89 2.61 -18.82 -0.31
N GLN A 90 2.70 -17.63 -0.91
CA GLN A 90 3.87 -16.74 -0.80
C GLN A 90 3.64 -15.55 0.13
N ARG A 91 2.39 -15.29 0.54
CA ARG A 91 2.06 -14.15 1.42
C ARG A 91 2.73 -14.24 2.79
N GLN A 92 2.87 -15.47 3.32
CA GLN A 92 3.59 -15.68 4.58
C GLN A 92 5.06 -15.31 4.45
N ARG A 93 5.71 -15.70 3.35
CA ARG A 93 7.11 -15.32 3.09
C ARG A 93 7.29 -13.79 3.04
N PHE A 94 6.35 -13.08 2.41
CA PHE A 94 6.36 -11.61 2.43
C PHE A 94 6.23 -11.08 3.86
N ALA A 95 5.26 -11.58 4.63
CA ALA A 95 5.03 -11.16 6.01
C ALA A 95 6.28 -11.37 6.89
N ASP A 96 6.98 -12.50 6.74
CA ASP A 96 8.22 -12.79 7.46
C ASP A 96 9.35 -11.84 7.02
N THR A 97 9.45 -11.58 5.72
CA THR A 97 10.45 -10.66 5.16
C THR A 97 10.24 -9.23 5.69
N VAL A 98 9.03 -8.70 5.62
CA VAL A 98 8.75 -7.32 6.01
C VAL A 98 8.96 -7.11 7.52
N ARG A 99 8.59 -8.07 8.36
CA ARG A 99 8.89 -8.03 9.81
C ARG A 99 10.38 -8.06 10.13
N GLY A 100 11.19 -8.65 9.26
CA GLY A 100 12.64 -8.70 9.41
C GLY A 100 13.37 -7.42 9.02
N VAL A 101 12.72 -6.51 8.26
CA VAL A 101 13.37 -5.31 7.73
C VAL A 101 12.75 -4.00 8.19
N ALA A 102 11.46 -3.98 8.54
CA ALA A 102 10.74 -2.76 8.94
C ALA A 102 10.69 -2.59 10.46
N ASP A 103 10.75 -1.35 10.92
CA ASP A 103 10.42 -1.02 12.32
C ASP A 103 8.89 -1.01 12.53
N VAL A 104 8.14 -0.65 11.49
CA VAL A 104 6.68 -0.67 11.49
C VAL A 104 6.19 -1.18 10.12
N TRP A 105 5.31 -2.14 10.13
CA TRP A 105 4.62 -2.60 8.93
C TRP A 105 3.14 -2.21 8.97
N LEU A 106 2.68 -1.44 7.98
CA LEU A 106 1.28 -1.09 7.79
C LEU A 106 0.72 -1.79 6.55
N SER A 107 -0.37 -2.52 6.71
CA SER A 107 -1.09 -3.17 5.62
C SER A 107 -2.51 -2.65 5.56
N ASN A 108 -3.04 -2.37 4.36
CA ASN A 108 -4.45 -2.10 4.12
C ASN A 108 -4.94 -3.03 3.01
N GLU A 109 -5.51 -4.15 3.40
CA GLU A 109 -5.86 -5.25 2.50
C GLU A 109 -7.25 -5.80 2.82
N GLY A 110 -7.83 -6.50 1.85
CA GLY A 110 -9.08 -7.23 2.07
C GLY A 110 -8.94 -8.36 3.09
N PRO A 111 -10.07 -8.88 3.61
CA PRO A 111 -10.10 -9.98 4.56
C PRO A 111 -9.33 -11.22 4.07
N GLY A 112 -8.58 -11.88 4.95
CA GLY A 112 -7.82 -13.09 4.63
C GLY A 112 -6.60 -12.90 3.72
N VAL A 113 -6.26 -11.67 3.32
CA VAL A 113 -5.07 -11.39 2.50
C VAL A 113 -3.80 -11.40 3.33
N VAL A 114 -3.81 -10.76 4.49
CA VAL A 114 -2.67 -10.75 5.43
C VAL A 114 -2.70 -12.02 6.29
N PRO A 115 -1.66 -12.87 6.23
CA PRO A 115 -1.65 -14.12 6.98
C PRO A 115 -1.74 -13.90 8.50
N GLY A 116 -2.68 -14.60 9.13
CA GLY A 116 -2.84 -14.57 10.59
C GLY A 116 -3.48 -13.32 11.17
N LEU A 117 -3.86 -12.34 10.33
CA LEU A 117 -4.58 -11.16 10.79
C LEU A 117 -6.02 -11.55 11.17
N ALA A 118 -6.38 -11.34 12.43
CA ALA A 118 -7.76 -11.44 12.87
C ALA A 118 -8.56 -10.25 12.32
N VAL A 119 -9.60 -10.54 11.57
CA VAL A 119 -10.48 -9.52 11.00
C VAL A 119 -11.68 -9.35 11.92
N PRO A 120 -12.04 -8.11 12.34
CA PRO A 120 -13.28 -7.87 13.05
C PRO A 120 -14.49 -8.35 12.24
N ASP A 121 -15.45 -8.94 12.91
CA ASP A 121 -16.72 -9.34 12.28
C ASP A 121 -17.47 -8.08 11.82
N CYS A 122 -17.68 -7.97 10.51
CA CYS A 122 -18.36 -6.81 9.92
C CYS A 122 -18.98 -7.19 8.57
N GLU A 123 -20.09 -6.53 8.26
CA GLU A 123 -20.75 -6.63 6.96
C GLU A 123 -19.85 -6.03 5.85
N ASP A 124 -20.02 -6.48 4.61
CA ASP A 124 -19.43 -5.93 3.38
C ASP A 124 -17.91 -6.14 3.21
N ASP A 125 -17.27 -7.03 3.97
CA ASP A 125 -15.85 -7.38 3.80
C ASP A 125 -14.90 -6.17 3.57
N PRO A 126 -14.92 -5.15 4.43
CA PRO A 126 -14.09 -3.97 4.25
C PRO A 126 -12.60 -4.30 4.31
N PHE A 127 -11.77 -3.44 3.75
CA PHE A 127 -10.33 -3.53 3.97
C PHE A 127 -10.00 -3.28 5.43
N VAL A 128 -8.95 -3.96 5.90
CA VAL A 128 -8.43 -3.81 7.26
C VAL A 128 -7.09 -3.11 7.19
N LEU A 129 -7.03 -1.89 7.74
CA LEU A 129 -5.76 -1.26 8.05
C LEU A 129 -5.21 -1.91 9.32
N ALA A 130 -4.04 -2.54 9.21
CA ALA A 130 -3.43 -3.23 10.33
C ALA A 130 -1.95 -2.87 10.48
N ARG A 131 -1.45 -3.00 11.71
CA ARG A 131 -0.05 -2.85 12.07
C ARG A 131 0.58 -4.20 12.34
N ASP A 132 1.78 -4.41 11.80
CA ASP A 132 2.67 -5.56 12.00
C ASP A 132 2.03 -6.93 11.67
N GLY A 133 0.93 -6.87 10.87
CA GLY A 133 0.20 -8.05 10.41
C GLY A 133 -0.64 -8.76 11.47
N HIS A 134 -0.86 -8.14 12.63
CA HIS A 134 -1.65 -8.75 13.71
C HIS A 134 -2.54 -7.76 14.48
N THR A 135 -2.30 -6.44 14.41
CA THR A 135 -3.09 -5.45 15.15
C THR A 135 -3.98 -4.67 14.19
N PRO A 136 -5.28 -4.97 14.09
CA PRO A 136 -6.19 -4.18 13.28
C PRO A 136 -6.37 -2.79 13.93
N LEU A 137 -6.26 -1.74 13.12
CA LEU A 137 -6.35 -0.35 13.54
C LEU A 137 -7.63 0.32 13.05
N ALA A 138 -8.04 0.01 11.83
CA ALA A 138 -9.20 0.61 11.20
C ALA A 138 -9.80 -0.31 10.13
N LEU A 139 -11.06 -0.06 9.82
CA LEU A 139 -11.73 -0.57 8.63
C LEU A 139 -11.75 0.53 7.58
N ALA A 140 -11.62 0.16 6.32
CA ALA A 140 -11.60 1.12 5.22
C ALA A 140 -12.33 0.58 3.99
N ASP A 141 -12.85 1.48 3.18
CA ASP A 141 -13.29 1.14 1.83
C ASP A 141 -12.07 0.83 0.93
N GLY A 142 -12.19 -0.19 0.09
CA GLY A 142 -11.11 -0.61 -0.82
C GLY A 142 -10.64 0.48 -1.80
N HIS A 143 -11.47 1.51 -2.03
CA HIS A 143 -11.17 2.66 -2.88
C HIS A 143 -10.90 3.95 -2.09
N GLY A 144 -10.85 3.87 -0.75
CA GLY A 144 -10.47 4.98 0.12
C GLY A 144 -11.56 6.07 0.25
N THR A 145 -12.83 5.73 0.12
CA THR A 145 -13.94 6.68 0.29
C THR A 145 -14.24 6.94 1.77
N TRP A 146 -13.96 5.99 2.64
CA TRP A 146 -14.10 6.12 4.08
C TRP A 146 -13.06 5.30 4.83
N LEU A 147 -12.79 5.69 6.08
CA LEU A 147 -11.98 4.97 7.06
C LEU A 147 -12.64 5.13 8.43
N ARG A 148 -12.77 4.04 9.18
CA ARG A 148 -13.32 3.99 10.53
C ARG A 148 -12.31 3.35 11.46
N TRP A 149 -11.78 4.14 12.41
CA TRP A 149 -10.89 3.63 13.45
C TRP A 149 -11.62 2.63 14.34
N LEU A 150 -10.91 1.58 14.72
CA LEU A 150 -11.35 0.64 15.74
C LEU A 150 -11.02 1.25 17.10
N SER A 151 -11.96 1.15 18.05
CA SER A 151 -11.68 1.53 19.43
C SER A 151 -10.60 0.61 19.99
N GLU A 152 -9.67 1.16 20.75
CA GLU A 152 -8.77 0.33 21.56
C GLU A 152 -9.63 -0.51 22.51
N ALA A 153 -9.46 -1.84 22.45
CA ALA A 153 -10.16 -2.78 23.33
C ALA A 153 -9.47 -2.81 24.69
#